data_46977bcda3f30f97e3d627d406c5a67e
#
_entry.id   46977bcda3f30f97e3d627d406c5a67e
#
_cell.length_a   1.000
_cell.length_b   1.000
_cell.length_c   1.000
_cell.angle_alpha   90.00
_cell.angle_beta   90.00
_cell.angle_gamma   90.00
#
_symmetry.space_group_name_H-M   'P 1'
#
loop_
_entity.id
_entity.type
_entity.pdbx_description
1 polymer ?
#
loop_
_entity_poly.entity_id
_entity_poly.type
_entity_poly.pdbx_seq_one_letter_code
_entity_poly.pdbx_strand_id
1 'polypeptide(L)'
;MSFNSRESSLADGQPVRLYQFSRGAIRWSYNSSDRDITYQNQIFRTVQGGITDNGIICSGDPQSDQFVITAPADLDVALLYKTRSPSGAIDLVVYDMHYGDAEAAVSWVGQIGDVDWPTVDSCRITCVSEDELMDQPGLIDTYCRTCTAIVGDHRCKVNLVPYRVTLTPQSISGWVISSGVVAGYXXXXXXXXXXXXXXRFIEQHAGADLHILGGTEGIPAGSQLRVYPGCDGLAETCDSKFGNILNFRGFNKLQGKSPFDGDQVW
;
A
#
# COMPACT_ATOMS: atom_id res chain seq x y z
N MET A 1 -38.56 -4.12 -6.41
CA MET A 1 -38.66 -4.96 -5.20
C MET A 1 -37.46 -4.60 -4.31
N SER A 2 -37.58 -4.80 -3.00
CA SER A 2 -36.42 -4.56 -2.12
C SER A 2 -35.41 -5.71 -2.23
N PHE A 3 -34.16 -5.44 -1.89
CA PHE A 3 -33.10 -6.46 -1.87
C PHE A 3 -33.52 -7.70 -1.08
N ASN A 4 -34.06 -7.50 0.11
CA ASN A 4 -34.47 -8.59 0.99
C ASN A 4 -35.59 -9.45 0.39
N SER A 5 -36.51 -8.84 -0.38
CA SER A 5 -37.63 -9.60 -0.99
C SER A 5 -37.15 -10.49 -2.14
N ARG A 6 -36.12 -10.05 -2.87
CA ARG A 6 -35.51 -10.89 -3.92
C ARG A 6 -34.62 -11.97 -3.33
N GLU A 7 -33.90 -11.66 -2.26
CA GLU A 7 -33.03 -12.62 -1.58
C GLU A 7 -33.80 -13.81 -1.03
N SER A 8 -35.06 -13.57 -0.59
CA SER A 8 -35.93 -14.64 -0.09
C SER A 8 -36.76 -15.31 -1.18
N SER A 9 -36.68 -14.86 -2.43
CA SER A 9 -37.46 -15.41 -3.55
C SER A 9 -36.75 -16.63 -4.16
N LEU A 10 -37.52 -17.65 -4.49
CA LEU A 10 -37.01 -18.85 -5.19
C LEU A 10 -36.91 -18.65 -6.70
N ALA A 11 -37.49 -17.59 -7.25
CA ALA A 11 -37.63 -17.46 -8.71
C ALA A 11 -37.09 -16.13 -9.26
N ASP A 12 -37.09 -15.07 -8.47
CA ASP A 12 -36.82 -13.73 -8.93
C ASP A 12 -35.41 -13.27 -8.57
N GLY A 13 -34.64 -14.07 -7.83
CA GLY A 13 -33.29 -13.72 -7.43
C GLY A 13 -32.31 -13.78 -8.61
N GLN A 14 -31.59 -12.69 -8.86
CA GLN A 14 -30.50 -12.64 -9.85
C GLN A 14 -29.29 -11.97 -9.20
N PRO A 15 -28.63 -12.71 -8.30
CA PRO A 15 -27.54 -12.11 -7.51
C PRO A 15 -26.36 -11.74 -8.38
N VAL A 16 -25.83 -10.55 -8.14
CA VAL A 16 -24.63 -10.03 -8.78
C VAL A 16 -23.77 -9.40 -7.69
N ARG A 17 -22.49 -9.65 -7.75
CA ARG A 17 -21.52 -9.07 -6.82
C ARG A 17 -20.74 -7.96 -7.51
N LEU A 18 -20.60 -6.84 -6.81
CA LEU A 18 -19.85 -5.68 -7.30
C LEU A 18 -18.60 -5.51 -6.45
N TYR A 19 -17.46 -5.32 -7.09
CA TYR A 19 -16.17 -5.16 -6.45
C TYR A 19 -15.66 -3.74 -6.74
N GLN A 20 -15.50 -2.93 -5.70
CA GLN A 20 -14.98 -1.56 -5.85
C GLN A 20 -13.64 -1.45 -5.14
N PHE A 21 -12.59 -1.38 -5.91
CA PHE A 21 -11.24 -1.13 -5.41
C PHE A 21 -10.98 0.37 -5.44
N SER A 22 -10.32 0.91 -4.41
CA SER A 22 -10.00 2.34 -4.36
C SER A 22 -8.64 2.60 -3.72
N ARG A 23 -7.95 3.62 -4.25
CA ARG A 23 -6.71 4.12 -3.68
C ARG A 23 -6.69 5.64 -3.84
N GLY A 24 -7.04 6.33 -2.78
CA GLY A 24 -7.24 7.78 -2.85
C GLY A 24 -8.36 8.15 -3.80
N ALA A 25 -8.03 8.89 -4.86
CA ALA A 25 -9.03 9.30 -5.84
C ALA A 25 -9.22 8.31 -6.99
N ILE A 26 -8.35 7.29 -7.08
CA ILE A 26 -8.42 6.31 -8.16
C ILE A 26 -9.37 5.19 -7.75
N ARG A 27 -10.23 4.75 -8.68
CA ARG A 27 -11.19 3.68 -8.44
C ARG A 27 -11.17 2.70 -9.62
N TRP A 28 -11.30 1.42 -9.28
CA TRP A 28 -11.47 0.32 -10.24
C TRP A 28 -12.73 -0.42 -9.79
N SER A 29 -13.71 -0.54 -10.69
CA SER A 29 -15.03 -1.07 -10.33
C SER A 29 -15.40 -2.16 -11.30
N TYR A 30 -15.59 -3.37 -10.77
CA TYR A 30 -15.88 -4.57 -11.54
C TYR A 30 -17.14 -5.25 -11.02
N ASN A 31 -17.75 -6.10 -11.84
CA ASN A 31 -18.90 -6.87 -11.42
C ASN A 31 -18.79 -8.32 -11.91
N SER A 32 -19.56 -9.21 -11.27
CA SER A 32 -19.54 -10.65 -11.57
C SER A 32 -20.47 -11.02 -12.72
N SER A 33 -21.22 -10.07 -13.31
CA SER A 33 -22.19 -10.37 -14.37
C SER A 33 -21.56 -10.25 -15.77
N ASP A 34 -22.34 -10.58 -16.76
CA ASP A 34 -21.94 -10.55 -18.18
C ASP A 34 -22.11 -9.16 -18.85
N ARG A 35 -22.53 -8.17 -18.09
CA ARG A 35 -22.76 -6.82 -18.63
C ARG A 35 -22.48 -5.75 -17.59
N ASP A 36 -22.17 -4.54 -18.07
CA ASP A 36 -21.86 -3.42 -17.17
C ASP A 36 -23.07 -3.02 -16.34
N ILE A 37 -22.81 -2.67 -15.09
CA ILE A 37 -23.87 -2.27 -14.13
C ILE A 37 -23.51 -0.87 -13.61
N THR A 38 -24.50 0.00 -13.55
CA THR A 38 -24.33 1.34 -12.96
C THR A 38 -24.97 1.37 -11.57
N TYR A 39 -24.17 1.68 -10.56
CA TYR A 39 -24.64 1.83 -9.18
C TYR A 39 -24.00 3.08 -8.58
N GLN A 40 -24.81 3.93 -7.96
CA GLN A 40 -24.37 5.21 -7.35
C GLN A 40 -23.51 6.09 -8.28
N ASN A 41 -23.93 6.22 -9.54
CA ASN A 41 -23.21 6.96 -10.58
C ASN A 41 -21.82 6.41 -10.93
N GLN A 42 -21.51 5.17 -10.50
CA GLN A 42 -20.27 4.48 -10.81
C GLN A 42 -20.60 3.32 -11.74
N ILE A 43 -19.82 3.18 -12.82
CA ILE A 43 -19.97 2.05 -13.74
C ILE A 43 -19.08 0.91 -13.26
N PHE A 44 -19.70 -0.20 -12.94
CA PHE A 44 -19.00 -1.46 -12.61
C PHE A 44 -18.90 -2.27 -13.89
N ARG A 45 -17.69 -2.41 -14.38
CA ARG A 45 -17.42 -3.04 -15.68
C ARG A 45 -17.45 -4.55 -15.55
N THR A 46 -17.96 -5.19 -16.58
CA THR A 46 -17.84 -6.64 -16.69
C THR A 46 -16.38 -7.03 -16.98
N VAL A 47 -15.95 -8.15 -16.43
CA VAL A 47 -14.57 -8.63 -16.59
C VAL A 47 -14.59 -9.77 -17.60
N GLN A 48 -13.86 -9.59 -18.71
CA GLN A 48 -13.73 -10.63 -19.72
C GLN A 48 -12.96 -11.82 -19.13
N GLY A 49 -13.59 -12.99 -19.10
CA GLY A 49 -13.05 -14.14 -18.40
C GLY A 49 -13.67 -14.37 -17.03
N GLY A 50 -14.45 -13.40 -16.56
CA GLY A 50 -15.17 -13.49 -15.28
C GLY A 50 -14.33 -13.08 -14.08
N ILE A 51 -15.02 -12.69 -13.02
CA ILE A 51 -14.44 -12.43 -11.71
C ILE A 51 -15.31 -13.17 -10.69
N THR A 52 -14.67 -13.93 -9.82
CA THR A 52 -15.35 -14.76 -8.81
C THR A 52 -14.62 -14.66 -7.48
N ASP A 53 -15.28 -15.06 -6.43
CA ASP A 53 -14.68 -15.10 -5.10
C ASP A 53 -14.99 -16.42 -4.39
N ASN A 54 -14.31 -16.66 -3.27
CA ASN A 54 -14.49 -17.86 -2.46
C ASN A 54 -15.70 -17.80 -1.50
N GLY A 55 -16.48 -16.74 -1.59
CA GLY A 55 -17.58 -16.49 -0.65
C GLY A 55 -17.10 -15.80 0.62
N ILE A 56 -18.02 -15.14 1.28
CA ILE A 56 -17.74 -14.44 2.53
C ILE A 56 -17.97 -15.40 3.69
N ILE A 57 -16.92 -15.69 4.43
CA ILE A 57 -16.95 -16.57 5.59
C ILE A 57 -16.79 -15.69 6.84
N CYS A 58 -17.62 -15.92 7.86
CA CYS A 58 -17.57 -15.21 9.12
C CYS A 58 -17.53 -16.24 10.25
N SER A 59 -16.36 -16.82 10.49
CA SER A 59 -16.19 -17.83 11.53
C SER A 59 -15.93 -17.23 12.93
N GLY A 60 -15.65 -15.93 12.98
CA GLY A 60 -15.25 -15.23 14.20
C GLY A 60 -13.76 -15.23 14.44
N ASP A 61 -12.97 -15.76 13.52
CA ASP A 61 -11.51 -15.71 13.54
C ASP A 61 -11.06 -14.95 12.28
N PRO A 62 -10.76 -13.64 12.42
CA PRO A 62 -10.43 -12.83 11.24
C PRO A 62 -9.23 -13.34 10.44
N GLN A 63 -8.29 -14.03 11.08
CA GLN A 63 -7.10 -14.54 10.39
C GLN A 63 -7.42 -15.75 9.51
N SER A 64 -8.48 -16.50 9.82
CA SER A 64 -8.88 -17.66 9.03
C SER A 64 -9.90 -17.32 7.95
N ASP A 65 -10.56 -16.18 8.03
CA ASP A 65 -11.67 -15.79 7.16
C ASP A 65 -11.18 -14.96 5.97
N GLN A 66 -10.19 -15.47 5.24
CA GLN A 66 -9.61 -14.76 4.10
C GLN A 66 -10.60 -14.69 2.94
N PHE A 67 -10.79 -13.50 2.42
CA PHE A 67 -11.59 -13.26 1.21
C PHE A 67 -10.67 -13.27 0.01
N VAL A 68 -10.92 -14.19 -0.92
CA VAL A 68 -10.05 -14.42 -2.07
C VAL A 68 -10.85 -14.22 -3.36
N ILE A 69 -10.36 -13.34 -4.21
CA ILE A 69 -10.97 -13.07 -5.52
C ILE A 69 -10.10 -13.70 -6.60
N THR A 70 -10.72 -14.44 -7.51
CA THR A 70 -10.07 -15.00 -8.70
C THR A 70 -10.53 -14.22 -9.93
N ALA A 71 -9.57 -13.76 -10.75
CA ALA A 71 -9.86 -12.93 -11.91
C ALA A 71 -8.82 -13.21 -13.00
N PRO A 72 -9.03 -12.70 -14.23
CA PRO A 72 -8.02 -12.83 -15.28
C PRO A 72 -6.70 -12.17 -14.92
N ALA A 73 -5.60 -12.73 -15.44
CA ALA A 73 -4.23 -12.30 -15.12
C ALA A 73 -3.93 -10.85 -15.47
N ASP A 74 -4.71 -10.27 -16.37
CA ASP A 74 -4.51 -8.90 -16.86
C ASP A 74 -5.45 -7.87 -16.21
N LEU A 75 -6.09 -8.22 -15.09
CA LEU A 75 -6.96 -7.28 -14.38
C LEU A 75 -6.15 -6.05 -13.94
N ASP A 76 -6.64 -4.85 -14.26
CA ASP A 76 -5.90 -3.59 -14.05
C ASP A 76 -5.38 -3.43 -12.62
N VAL A 77 -6.21 -3.75 -11.62
CA VAL A 77 -5.82 -3.60 -10.22
C VAL A 77 -4.76 -4.63 -9.83
N ALA A 78 -4.84 -5.85 -10.37
CA ALA A 78 -3.85 -6.90 -10.10
C ALA A 78 -2.50 -6.56 -10.72
N LEU A 79 -2.49 -5.98 -11.91
CA LEU A 79 -1.25 -5.61 -12.60
C LEU A 79 -0.39 -4.63 -11.79
N LEU A 80 -0.98 -3.87 -10.87
CA LEU A 80 -0.22 -2.97 -10.00
C LEU A 80 0.72 -3.75 -9.07
N TYR A 81 0.40 -5.01 -8.77
CA TYR A 81 1.19 -5.88 -7.89
C TYR A 81 2.18 -6.76 -8.64
N LYS A 82 2.16 -6.76 -9.99
CA LYS A 82 2.94 -7.70 -10.80
C LYS A 82 4.45 -7.57 -10.61
N THR A 83 4.93 -6.35 -10.46
CA THR A 83 6.36 -6.11 -10.24
C THR A 83 6.68 -5.82 -8.78
N ARG A 84 5.75 -5.22 -8.06
CA ARG A 84 5.88 -4.92 -6.63
C ARG A 84 4.54 -4.46 -6.08
N SER A 85 4.39 -4.59 -4.78
CA SER A 85 3.23 -4.08 -4.08
C SER A 85 3.17 -2.55 -4.18
N PRO A 86 2.02 -1.95 -4.40
CA PRO A 86 1.86 -0.50 -4.38
C PRO A 86 2.25 0.11 -3.03
N SER A 87 2.70 1.37 -3.05
CA SER A 87 3.15 2.06 -1.84
C SER A 87 2.01 2.48 -0.91
N GLY A 88 0.78 2.43 -1.38
CA GLY A 88 -0.39 2.68 -0.54
C GLY A 88 -1.37 1.54 -0.65
N ALA A 89 -2.06 1.24 0.44
CA ALA A 89 -3.07 0.20 0.46
C ALA A 89 -4.16 0.46 -0.59
N ILE A 90 -4.72 -0.60 -1.12
CA ILE A 90 -5.88 -0.54 -2.00
C ILE A 90 -7.06 -1.12 -1.22
N ASP A 91 -8.01 -0.25 -0.93
CA ASP A 91 -9.22 -0.65 -0.22
C ASP A 91 -10.17 -1.38 -1.16
N LEU A 92 -10.95 -2.31 -0.62
CA LEU A 92 -11.96 -3.06 -1.36
C LEU A 92 -13.28 -3.00 -0.61
N VAL A 93 -14.33 -2.64 -1.32
CA VAL A 93 -15.70 -2.74 -0.83
C VAL A 93 -16.45 -3.66 -1.79
N VAL A 94 -17.12 -4.66 -1.23
CA VAL A 94 -17.91 -5.63 -1.99
C VAL A 94 -19.40 -5.37 -1.69
N TYR A 95 -20.18 -5.30 -2.75
CA TYR A 95 -21.63 -5.11 -2.65
C TYR A 95 -22.33 -6.31 -3.27
N ASP A 96 -23.37 -6.76 -2.62
CA ASP A 96 -24.32 -7.74 -3.18
C ASP A 96 -25.58 -7.01 -3.64
N MET A 97 -26.03 -7.30 -4.85
CA MET A 97 -27.25 -6.73 -5.41
C MET A 97 -27.93 -7.76 -6.34
N HIS A 98 -29.15 -7.48 -6.71
CA HIS A 98 -29.83 -8.26 -7.75
C HIS A 98 -29.91 -7.44 -9.03
N TYR A 99 -29.71 -8.10 -10.14
CA TYR A 99 -29.72 -7.44 -11.45
C TYR A 99 -31.04 -6.70 -11.67
N GLY A 100 -30.91 -5.43 -12.05
CA GLY A 100 -32.08 -4.56 -12.29
C GLY A 100 -32.58 -3.82 -11.06
N ASP A 101 -32.00 -4.03 -9.89
CA ASP A 101 -32.36 -3.27 -8.69
C ASP A 101 -31.51 -2.00 -8.56
N ALA A 102 -32.06 -1.03 -7.84
CA ALA A 102 -31.34 0.19 -7.49
C ALA A 102 -30.66 0.08 -6.13
N GLU A 103 -30.92 -0.99 -5.39
CA GLU A 103 -30.40 -1.21 -4.03
C GLU A 103 -29.30 -2.26 -4.05
N ALA A 104 -28.26 -2.02 -3.28
CA ALA A 104 -27.18 -3.00 -3.03
C ALA A 104 -26.82 -2.94 -1.55
N ALA A 105 -26.43 -4.08 -1.01
CA ALA A 105 -25.98 -4.21 0.37
C ALA A 105 -24.45 -4.32 0.38
N VAL A 106 -23.79 -3.61 1.29
CA VAL A 106 -22.36 -3.82 1.52
C VAL A 106 -22.22 -5.17 2.24
N SER A 107 -21.49 -6.08 1.63
CA SER A 107 -21.33 -7.44 2.17
C SER A 107 -19.92 -7.66 2.74
N TRP A 108 -18.92 -6.89 2.28
CA TRP A 108 -17.55 -7.07 2.79
C TRP A 108 -16.74 -5.79 2.59
N VAL A 109 -15.84 -5.49 3.55
CA VAL A 109 -14.94 -4.33 3.49
C VAL A 109 -13.55 -4.77 3.99
N GLY A 110 -12.52 -4.33 3.29
CA GLY A 110 -11.14 -4.60 3.68
C GLY A 110 -10.15 -4.03 2.69
N GLN A 111 -8.97 -4.64 2.62
CA GLN A 111 -7.88 -4.18 1.77
C GLN A 111 -7.25 -5.37 1.04
N ILE A 112 -6.57 -5.08 -0.08
CA ILE A 112 -5.76 -6.10 -0.76
C ILE A 112 -4.51 -6.36 0.09
N GLY A 113 -4.34 -7.61 0.51
CA GLY A 113 -3.15 -8.07 1.22
C GLY A 113 -2.07 -8.54 0.27
N ASP A 114 -2.42 -9.39 -0.70
CA ASP A 114 -1.47 -9.96 -1.63
C ASP A 114 -2.14 -10.30 -2.96
N VAL A 115 -1.32 -10.38 -4.03
CA VAL A 115 -1.81 -10.82 -5.35
C VAL A 115 -0.79 -11.80 -5.91
N ASP A 116 -1.26 -12.99 -6.28
CA ASP A 116 -0.42 -13.99 -6.92
C ASP A 116 -1.04 -14.46 -8.24
N TRP A 117 -0.21 -15.08 -9.08
CA TRP A 117 -0.62 -15.57 -10.40
C TRP A 117 -0.38 -17.08 -10.44
N PRO A 118 -1.37 -17.87 -9.99
CA PRO A 118 -1.22 -19.34 -9.97
C PRO A 118 -1.12 -19.93 -11.36
N THR A 119 -1.70 -19.25 -12.37
CA THR A 119 -1.57 -19.67 -13.77
C THR A 119 -1.29 -18.45 -14.64
N VAL A 120 -0.94 -18.71 -15.90
CA VAL A 120 -0.67 -17.62 -16.86
C VAL A 120 -1.91 -16.77 -17.13
N ASP A 121 -3.09 -17.39 -17.03
CA ASP A 121 -4.35 -16.75 -17.42
C ASP A 121 -5.15 -16.20 -16.25
N SER A 122 -4.73 -16.47 -15.00
CA SER A 122 -5.51 -16.05 -13.84
C SER A 122 -4.64 -15.43 -12.76
N CYS A 123 -5.20 -14.47 -12.04
CA CYS A 123 -4.64 -13.92 -10.82
C CYS A 123 -5.57 -14.23 -9.65
N ARG A 124 -4.98 -14.26 -8.46
CA ARG A 124 -5.68 -14.48 -7.21
C ARG A 124 -5.34 -13.32 -6.29
N ILE A 125 -6.38 -12.59 -5.86
CA ILE A 125 -6.25 -11.42 -4.99
C ILE A 125 -6.72 -11.85 -3.60
N THR A 126 -5.78 -11.92 -2.67
CA THR A 126 -6.08 -12.25 -1.27
C THR A 126 -6.31 -10.96 -0.52
N CYS A 127 -7.47 -10.85 0.12
CA CYS A 127 -7.90 -9.64 0.79
C CYS A 127 -7.98 -9.87 2.30
N VAL A 128 -7.65 -8.83 3.04
CA VAL A 128 -7.61 -8.79 4.50
C VAL A 128 -8.79 -7.94 4.98
N SER A 129 -9.57 -8.46 5.90
CA SER A 129 -10.75 -7.75 6.42
C SER A 129 -10.32 -6.54 7.26
N GLU A 130 -11.22 -5.57 7.40
CA GLU A 130 -10.98 -4.42 8.26
C GLU A 130 -10.84 -4.85 9.73
N ASP A 131 -11.54 -5.90 10.14
CA ASP A 131 -11.44 -6.44 11.50
C ASP A 131 -10.05 -6.98 11.79
N GLU A 132 -9.43 -7.69 10.83
CA GLU A 132 -8.06 -8.19 10.99
C GLU A 132 -7.05 -7.03 11.11
N LEU A 133 -7.28 -5.95 10.35
CA LEU A 133 -6.42 -4.76 10.43
C LEU A 133 -6.52 -4.09 11.80
N MET A 134 -7.68 -4.14 12.44
CA MET A 134 -7.90 -3.57 13.77
C MET A 134 -7.30 -4.42 14.90
N ASP A 135 -7.05 -5.70 14.66
CA ASP A 135 -6.49 -6.61 15.66
C ASP A 135 -4.96 -6.48 15.81
N GLN A 136 -4.34 -5.52 15.14
CA GLN A 136 -2.90 -5.30 15.25
C GLN A 136 -2.54 -4.60 16.57
N PRO A 137 -1.34 -4.87 17.10
CA PRO A 137 -0.91 -4.21 18.34
C PRO A 137 -0.92 -2.69 18.19
N GLY A 138 -1.64 -2.01 19.07
CA GLY A 138 -1.73 -0.55 19.03
C GLY A 138 -0.45 0.16 19.44
N LEU A 139 0.44 -0.52 20.17
CA LEU A 139 1.69 0.06 20.64
C LEU A 139 2.86 -0.66 19.97
N ILE A 140 3.45 -0.02 19.00
CA ILE A 140 4.56 -0.57 18.19
C ILE A 140 5.92 -0.06 18.70
N ASP A 141 5.93 1.02 19.47
CA ASP A 141 7.17 1.67 19.90
C ASP A 141 7.92 0.81 20.91
N THR A 142 9.21 0.66 20.71
CA THR A 142 10.11 -0.07 21.58
C THR A 142 11.11 0.90 22.23
N TYR A 143 11.62 0.52 23.40
CA TYR A 143 12.68 1.28 24.05
C TYR A 143 14.01 0.99 23.36
N CYS A 144 14.43 1.90 22.51
CA CYS A 144 15.71 1.80 21.80
C CYS A 144 16.41 3.15 21.76
N ARG A 145 17.70 3.14 21.48
CA ARG A 145 18.49 4.38 21.43
C ARG A 145 18.18 5.20 20.20
N THR A 146 17.80 4.53 19.12
CA THR A 146 17.46 5.19 17.85
C THR A 146 16.00 5.62 17.83
N CYS A 147 15.71 6.61 16.98
CA CYS A 147 14.37 7.12 16.79
C CYS A 147 13.49 6.08 16.09
N THR A 148 12.28 5.84 16.61
CA THR A 148 11.32 4.90 16.04
C THR A 148 10.43 5.54 14.97
N ALA A 149 10.49 6.88 14.84
CA ALA A 149 9.68 7.59 13.84
C ALA A 149 10.34 7.57 12.46
N ILE A 150 9.54 7.53 11.42
CA ILE A 150 10.01 7.66 10.03
C ILE A 150 10.14 9.16 9.74
N VAL A 151 11.22 9.55 9.05
CA VAL A 151 11.46 10.96 8.75
C VAL A 151 10.29 11.54 7.95
N GLY A 152 9.71 12.62 8.47
CA GLY A 152 8.60 13.31 7.84
C GLY A 152 7.22 12.76 8.21
N ASP A 153 7.12 11.71 9.03
CA ASP A 153 5.81 11.20 9.47
C ASP A 153 5.19 12.12 10.54
N HIS A 154 3.97 11.78 10.97
CA HIS A 154 3.22 12.57 11.95
C HIS A 154 3.89 12.62 13.33
N ARG A 155 4.76 11.65 13.64
CA ARG A 155 5.53 11.61 14.90
C ARG A 155 6.81 12.41 14.80
N CYS A 156 7.52 12.31 13.66
CA CYS A 156 8.76 13.04 13.40
C CYS A 156 8.50 14.53 13.18
N LYS A 157 7.46 14.88 12.42
CA LYS A 157 7.00 16.25 12.14
C LYS A 157 7.98 17.11 11.33
N VAL A 158 9.07 16.55 10.80
CA VAL A 158 9.98 17.30 9.92
C VAL A 158 9.24 17.62 8.63
N ASN A 159 9.22 18.90 8.26
CA ASN A 159 8.73 19.30 6.94
C ASN A 159 9.83 18.98 5.90
N LEU A 160 9.58 18.01 5.04
CA LEU A 160 10.55 17.57 4.04
C LEU A 160 10.56 18.44 2.77
N VAL A 161 9.61 19.36 2.62
CA VAL A 161 9.51 20.18 1.39
C VAL A 161 10.77 21.01 1.13
N PRO A 162 11.36 21.69 2.15
CA PRO A 162 12.59 22.47 1.91
C PRO A 162 13.79 21.61 1.51
N TYR A 163 13.80 20.34 1.86
CA TYR A 163 14.92 19.43 1.60
C TYR A 163 14.73 18.63 0.29
N ARG A 164 13.65 18.87 -0.42
CA ARG A 164 13.30 18.14 -1.63
C ARG A 164 14.23 18.48 -2.78
N VAL A 165 14.80 17.46 -3.43
CA VAL A 165 15.58 17.61 -4.65
C VAL A 165 14.76 17.04 -5.80
N THR A 166 14.57 17.84 -6.85
CA THR A 166 13.88 17.40 -8.06
C THR A 166 14.91 17.08 -9.12
N LEU A 167 14.80 15.90 -9.72
CA LEU A 167 15.73 15.44 -10.74
C LEU A 167 15.00 14.74 -11.88
N THR A 168 15.63 14.75 -13.06
CA THR A 168 15.26 13.87 -14.18
C THR A 168 16.40 12.86 -14.34
N PRO A 169 16.12 11.56 -14.32
CA PRO A 169 17.18 10.56 -14.47
C PRO A 169 17.95 10.73 -15.78
N GLN A 170 19.27 10.64 -15.72
CA GLN A 170 20.13 10.55 -16.88
C GLN A 170 20.12 9.11 -17.45
N SER A 171 20.10 8.14 -16.55
CA SER A 171 19.93 6.74 -16.93
C SER A 171 19.14 5.98 -15.86
N ILE A 172 18.42 4.97 -16.31
CA ILE A 172 17.66 4.04 -15.45
C ILE A 172 18.04 2.64 -15.89
N SER A 173 18.59 1.85 -15.01
CA SER A 173 19.03 0.48 -15.34
C SER A 173 18.88 -0.43 -14.14
N GLY A 174 18.00 -1.42 -14.27
CA GLY A 174 17.79 -2.43 -13.22
C GLY A 174 17.36 -1.82 -11.90
N TRP A 175 18.29 -1.72 -10.95
CA TRP A 175 18.02 -1.21 -9.59
C TRP A 175 18.58 0.21 -9.40
N VAL A 176 19.21 0.80 -10.43
CA VAL A 176 19.97 2.04 -10.29
C VAL A 176 19.36 3.14 -11.12
N ILE A 177 19.25 4.31 -10.51
CA ILE A 177 18.92 5.58 -11.18
C ILE A 177 20.13 6.49 -11.05
N SER A 178 20.68 6.95 -12.17
CA SER A 178 21.83 7.87 -12.17
C SER A 178 21.39 9.28 -12.50
N SER A 179 21.91 10.26 -11.73
CA SER A 179 21.67 11.67 -11.98
C SER A 179 22.76 12.52 -11.32
N GLY A 180 23.42 13.36 -12.09
CA GLY A 180 24.43 14.27 -11.56
C GLY A 180 23.90 15.27 -10.54
N VAL A 181 22.59 15.50 -10.52
CA VAL A 181 21.96 16.44 -9.59
C VAL A 181 22.13 15.96 -8.14
N VAL A 182 22.14 14.65 -7.89
CA VAL A 182 22.24 14.13 -6.51
C VAL A 182 23.68 13.92 -6.02
N ALA A 183 24.67 14.10 -6.86
CA ALA A 183 26.07 13.81 -6.53
C ALA A 183 26.60 14.64 -5.33
N GLY A 184 26.02 15.80 -5.07
CA GLY A 184 26.45 16.66 -3.96
C GLY A 184 25.65 16.53 -2.67
N TYR A 185 24.77 15.56 -2.65
CA TYR A 185 23.86 15.42 -1.50
C TYR A 185 24.19 14.18 -0.66
N UNK A 186 24.05 14.29 0.54
CA UNK A 186 24.34 13.18 1.47
C UNK A 186 23.14 12.27 1.61
N UNK A 187 23.15 11.13 1.72
CA UNK A 187 22.21 10.11 1.86
C UNK A 187 20.78 10.54 1.67
N UNK A 188 20.28 10.21 0.64
CA UNK A 188 18.87 10.42 0.42
C UNK A 188 18.20 9.11 0.69
N UNK A 189 17.28 9.02 1.28
CA UNK A 189 16.66 7.85 1.76
C UNK A 189 15.34 7.60 1.23
N UNK A 190 14.61 8.54 0.78
CA UNK A 190 13.29 8.31 0.34
C UNK A 190 13.16 8.81 -1.07
N UNK A 191 12.59 8.13 -1.79
CA UNK A 191 12.35 8.53 -3.12
C UNK A 191 10.89 8.60 -3.33
N UNK A 192 10.54 9.47 -3.73
CA UNK A 192 9.17 9.68 -4.08
C UNK A 192 9.11 9.78 -5.56
N UNK A 193 8.48 9.07 -6.11
CA UNK A 193 8.26 9.06 -7.51
C UNK A 193 7.13 9.95 -7.75
N UNK A 194 7.26 10.78 -8.41
CA UNK A 194 6.31 11.81 -8.66
C UNK A 194 5.16 11.47 -9.51
N UNK A 195 5.17 10.79 -10.23
CA UNK A 195 4.12 10.46 -11.10
C UNK A 195 3.14 9.45 -10.54
N UNK A 196 3.43 8.67 -10.10
CA UNK A 196 2.57 7.66 -9.61
C UNK A 196 2.56 7.53 -8.09
N UNK A 197 2.48 8.14 -7.43
CA UNK A 197 2.57 8.14 -6.06
C UNK A 197 3.25 6.92 -5.50
N UNK A 198 4.11 6.53 -6.09
CA UNK A 198 4.91 5.48 -5.63
C UNK A 198 6.05 5.97 -4.83
N UNK A 199 6.07 5.78 -3.86
CA UNK A 199 7.10 6.03 -3.02
C UNK A 199 8.01 4.88 -3.06
N ARG A 200 9.23 5.00 -3.24
CA ARG A 200 10.31 3.99 -3.24
C ARG A 200 11.40 4.43 -2.29
N PHE A 201 11.96 3.45 -1.62
CA PHE A 201 13.10 3.71 -0.74
C PHE A 201 14.39 3.60 -1.52
N ILE A 202 15.33 4.47 -1.18
CA ILE A 202 16.70 4.44 -1.70
C ILE A 202 17.52 3.65 -0.68
N GLU A 203 17.97 2.47 -1.09
CA GLU A 203 18.76 1.58 -0.23
C GLU A 203 20.18 2.12 -0.05
N GLN A 204 20.75 2.64 -1.14
CA GLN A 204 22.10 3.18 -1.14
C GLN A 204 22.19 4.38 -2.06
N HIS A 205 22.93 5.38 -1.64
CA HIS A 205 23.25 6.57 -2.44
C HIS A 205 24.77 6.66 -2.57
N ALA A 206 25.29 6.55 -3.78
CA ALA A 206 26.73 6.54 -4.06
C ALA A 206 27.04 7.53 -5.17
N GLY A 207 27.40 8.75 -4.79
CA GLY A 207 27.69 9.81 -5.74
C GLY A 207 26.47 10.19 -6.57
N ALA A 208 26.50 9.90 -7.86
CA ALA A 208 25.39 10.22 -8.77
C ALA A 208 24.35 9.08 -8.85
N ASP A 209 24.59 7.94 -8.19
CA ASP A 209 23.79 6.73 -8.34
C ASP A 209 22.93 6.49 -7.11
N LEU A 210 21.64 6.25 -7.36
CA LEU A 210 20.64 5.91 -6.35
C LEU A 210 20.20 4.46 -6.57
N HIS A 211 20.50 3.59 -5.61
CA HIS A 211 20.07 2.20 -5.64
C HIS A 211 18.68 2.11 -5.03
N ILE A 212 17.71 1.69 -5.83
CA ILE A 212 16.29 1.70 -5.46
C ILE A 212 15.88 0.34 -4.94
N LEU A 213 15.41 0.30 -3.72
CA LEU A 213 14.90 -0.93 -3.13
C LEU A 213 13.71 -1.45 -3.95
N GLY A 214 13.84 -2.67 -4.46
CA GLY A 214 12.83 -3.30 -5.31
C GLY A 214 12.87 -2.92 -6.78
N GLY A 215 13.91 -2.17 -7.22
CA GLY A 215 14.13 -1.91 -8.64
C GLY A 215 13.47 -0.64 -9.16
N THR A 216 13.71 -0.39 -10.46
CA THR A 216 13.26 0.83 -11.13
C THR A 216 12.10 0.61 -12.10
N GLU A 217 11.55 -0.60 -12.18
CA GLU A 217 10.45 -0.91 -13.08
C GLU A 217 9.25 0.02 -12.87
N GLY A 218 8.61 0.43 -13.97
CA GLY A 218 7.47 1.33 -13.91
C GLY A 218 7.83 2.79 -13.74
N ILE A 219 9.12 3.14 -13.72
CA ILE A 219 9.55 4.55 -13.76
C ILE A 219 9.80 4.91 -15.23
N PRO A 220 8.95 5.76 -15.83
CA PRO A 220 9.16 6.09 -17.24
C PRO A 220 10.45 6.89 -17.46
N ALA A 221 11.12 6.63 -18.58
CA ALA A 221 12.30 7.42 -18.97
C ALA A 221 11.89 8.89 -19.15
N GLY A 222 12.71 9.80 -18.62
CA GLY A 222 12.43 11.22 -18.69
C GLY A 222 11.46 11.74 -17.65
N SER A 223 10.95 10.87 -16.76
CA SER A 223 10.06 11.31 -15.70
C SER A 223 10.80 12.17 -14.68
N GLN A 224 10.07 13.14 -14.11
CA GLN A 224 10.62 13.99 -13.06
C GLN A 224 10.41 13.31 -11.71
N LEU A 225 11.49 13.11 -10.99
CA LEU A 225 11.50 12.46 -9.68
C LEU A 225 11.79 13.47 -8.58
N ARG A 226 11.18 13.25 -7.43
CA ARG A 226 11.43 14.03 -6.22
C ARG A 226 12.13 13.14 -5.20
N VAL A 227 13.30 13.54 -4.76
CA VAL A 227 14.13 12.79 -3.83
C VAL A 227 14.20 13.56 -2.51
N TYR A 228 14.14 12.85 -1.42
CA TYR A 228 14.11 13.41 -0.07
C TYR A 228 15.23 12.81 0.77
N PRO A 229 15.76 13.58 1.73
CA PRO A 229 16.86 13.10 2.57
C PRO A 229 16.41 11.98 3.50
N GLY A 230 17.31 11.06 3.79
CA GLY A 230 17.12 10.03 4.77
C GLY A 230 17.50 10.50 6.17
N CYS A 231 17.12 9.69 7.16
CA CYS A 231 17.49 9.86 8.56
C CYS A 231 17.96 8.50 9.09
N ASP A 232 19.06 8.50 9.83
CA ASP A 232 19.65 7.30 10.42
C ASP A 232 19.04 6.98 11.79
N GLY A 233 18.13 7.81 12.26
CA GLY A 233 17.51 7.63 13.57
C GLY A 233 18.36 8.05 14.75
N LEU A 234 19.50 8.70 14.51
CA LEU A 234 20.37 9.16 15.61
C LEU A 234 19.96 10.57 16.06
N ALA A 235 20.11 10.83 17.36
CA ALA A 235 19.78 12.14 17.94
C ALA A 235 20.63 13.27 17.34
N GLU A 236 21.89 12.96 17.08
CA GLU A 236 22.82 13.93 16.48
C GLU A 236 22.36 14.36 15.08
N THR A 237 21.96 13.40 14.25
CA THR A 237 21.43 13.67 12.91
C THR A 237 20.11 14.44 12.99
N CYS A 238 19.26 14.07 13.93
CA CYS A 238 17.98 14.73 14.15
C CYS A 238 18.16 16.20 14.47
N ASP A 239 19.16 16.53 15.31
CA ASP A 239 19.45 17.89 15.71
C ASP A 239 20.19 18.66 14.58
N SER A 240 21.34 18.13 14.13
CA SER A 240 22.24 18.88 13.23
C SER A 240 21.67 19.03 11.82
N LYS A 241 20.98 17.98 11.30
CA LYS A 241 20.47 17.99 9.92
C LYS A 241 19.07 18.60 9.81
N PHE A 242 18.22 18.33 10.81
CA PHE A 242 16.81 18.71 10.73
C PHE A 242 16.38 19.72 11.80
N GLY A 243 17.21 20.02 12.80
CA GLY A 243 16.86 20.91 13.91
C GLY A 243 15.63 20.41 14.69
N ASN A 244 15.44 19.09 14.79
CA ASN A 244 14.17 18.51 15.21
C ASN A 244 14.28 17.65 16.47
N ILE A 245 15.28 17.92 17.31
CA ILE A 245 15.55 17.10 18.50
C ILE A 245 14.35 17.01 19.46
N LEU A 246 13.48 18.02 19.47
CA LEU A 246 12.30 18.05 20.34
C LEU A 246 11.27 16.95 19.97
N ASN A 247 11.29 16.49 18.75
CA ASN A 247 10.38 15.41 18.29
C ASN A 247 11.11 14.07 18.17
N PHE A 248 12.32 13.97 18.72
CA PHE A 248 13.10 12.73 18.70
C PHE A 248 12.40 11.66 19.54
N ARG A 249 12.22 10.46 18.98
CA ARG A 249 11.47 9.37 19.60
C ARG A 249 12.36 8.21 20.05
N GLY A 250 13.65 8.44 20.20
CA GLY A 250 14.56 7.46 20.77
C GLY A 250 14.99 7.86 22.17
N PHE A 251 15.60 6.93 22.87
CA PHE A 251 16.12 7.12 24.22
C PHE A 251 17.64 7.16 24.18
N ASN A 252 18.20 8.29 23.75
CA ASN A 252 19.64 8.43 23.46
C ASN A 252 20.51 8.25 24.71
N LYS A 253 19.92 8.35 25.92
CA LYS A 253 20.63 8.12 27.18
C LYS A 253 20.49 6.68 27.69
N LEU A 254 19.82 5.82 26.93
CA LEU A 254 19.64 4.42 27.33
C LEU A 254 20.99 3.71 27.36
N GLN A 255 21.26 2.94 28.41
CA GLN A 255 22.51 2.19 28.52
C GLN A 255 22.56 1.10 27.43
N GLY A 256 23.78 0.81 26.95
CA GLY A 256 23.98 -0.12 25.84
C GLY A 256 23.76 -1.58 26.20
N LYS A 257 23.77 -1.92 27.50
CA LYS A 257 23.50 -3.27 27.98
C LYS A 257 22.16 -3.33 28.68
N SER A 258 21.47 -4.43 28.48
CA SER A 258 20.22 -4.69 29.18
C SER A 258 20.54 -5.06 30.64
N PRO A 259 19.86 -4.47 31.62
CA PRO A 259 20.05 -4.90 33.03
C PRO A 259 19.53 -6.31 33.30
N PHE A 260 18.84 -6.92 32.32
CA PHE A 260 18.28 -8.25 32.45
C PHE A 260 19.15 -9.35 31.76
N ASP A 261 20.31 -8.98 31.20
CA ASP A 261 21.20 -9.94 30.53
C ASP A 261 22.12 -10.69 31.49
N GLY A 262 21.94 -10.52 32.81
CA GLY A 262 22.72 -11.23 33.81
C GLY A 262 24.07 -10.61 34.13
N ASP A 263 24.49 -9.59 33.42
CA ASP A 263 25.73 -8.86 33.70
C ASP A 263 25.51 -7.83 34.78
N GLN A 264 26.52 -7.62 35.64
CA GLN A 264 26.47 -6.56 36.63
C GLN A 264 26.49 -5.20 35.95
N VAL A 265 25.56 -4.34 36.31
CA VAL A 265 25.36 -3.02 35.72
C VAL A 265 26.21 -1.95 36.38
N TRP A 266 26.94 -2.29 37.48
CA TRP A 266 27.81 -1.38 38.25
C TRP A 266 29.25 -1.90 38.37
#